data_304e34f9d858370ba6a820790e6c248d
#
_entry.id   304e34f9d858370ba6a820790e6c248d
#
_cell.length_a   1.000
_cell.length_b   1.000
_cell.length_c   1.000
_cell.angle_alpha   90.00
_cell.angle_beta   90.00
_cell.angle_gamma   90.00
#
_symmetry.space_group_name_H-M   'P 1'
#
loop_
_entity.id
_entity.type
_entity.pdbx_description
1 polymer ?
#
loop_
_entity_poly.entity_id
_entity_poly.type
_entity_poly.pdbx_seq_one_letter_code
_entity_poly.pdbx_strand_id
1 'polypeptide(L)'
;MANSLNGLDLDALDRHLRAVGVPRTGELRAELISGGRSNLTFLVYDDAAKWVLRRPPLSGLTPSAHDMGREYRVISALAGTAVPVPPAVTASDDESVLGAPFQMVEYVPGRVVRHTEDLEALGDRTAISETVDALIRVLADLHAIDPEAVGLGDFGKPAGYLERQVRRWGSQWELVQRENDPNDADVRRLHARLAESVPPQSRSAIVHGDYRIDNTLIDRDDHTKVLAVLDWEMSTLGDPVSDAALMCVYRHPMFNTIHANAAWASPLMPDVDDLAQRYATAAGHSLDHWEFYLALGYFKVAVIAAGIAYRARVG
;
A
#
# COMPACT_ATOMS: atom_id res chain seq x y z
N MET A 1 9.41 11.74 34.57
CA MET A 1 8.69 10.48 34.19
C MET A 1 8.98 10.26 32.72
N ALA A 2 9.48 9.08 32.34
CA ALA A 2 9.85 8.81 30.96
C ALA A 2 8.63 9.00 30.04
N ASN A 3 8.78 9.87 29.06
CA ASN A 3 7.74 10.22 28.08
C ASN A 3 7.69 9.10 27.01
N SER A 4 7.41 7.86 27.42
CA SER A 4 7.39 6.69 26.53
C SER A 4 5.95 6.25 26.26
N LEU A 5 5.56 6.35 25.01
CA LEU A 5 4.44 5.60 24.46
C LEU A 5 4.88 4.16 24.22
N ASN A 6 3.97 3.19 24.37
CA ASN A 6 4.32 1.79 24.14
C ASN A 6 4.91 1.61 22.73
N GLY A 7 6.22 1.33 22.66
CA GLY A 7 6.97 1.19 21.41
C GLY A 7 7.66 2.45 20.90
N LEU A 8 7.61 3.61 21.60
CA LEU A 8 8.29 4.84 21.19
C LEU A 8 8.92 5.56 22.39
N ASP A 9 10.26 5.62 22.40
CA ASP A 9 11.05 6.43 23.34
C ASP A 9 11.31 7.79 22.70
N LEU A 10 10.61 8.83 23.19
CA LEU A 10 10.72 10.19 22.66
C LEU A 10 12.08 10.83 22.92
N ASP A 11 12.75 10.50 24.03
CA ASP A 11 14.07 11.04 24.32
C ASP A 11 15.12 10.45 23.40
N ALA A 12 15.02 9.15 23.09
CA ALA A 12 15.89 8.48 22.13
C ALA A 12 15.64 9.01 20.70
N LEU A 13 14.37 9.16 20.31
CA LEU A 13 14.02 9.78 19.00
C LEU A 13 14.56 11.21 18.92
N ASP A 14 14.44 12.00 19.97
CA ASP A 14 14.95 13.37 20.02
C ASP A 14 16.46 13.43 19.75
N ARG A 15 17.21 12.56 20.43
CA ARG A 15 18.67 12.48 20.20
C ARG A 15 19.00 12.09 18.75
N HIS A 16 18.26 11.13 18.19
CA HIS A 16 18.45 10.71 16.80
C HIS A 16 18.17 11.87 15.82
N LEU A 17 17.03 12.55 15.96
CA LEU A 17 16.64 13.65 15.08
C LEU A 17 17.66 14.79 15.12
N ARG A 18 18.23 15.12 16.30
CA ARG A 18 19.35 16.08 16.41
C ARG A 18 20.59 15.59 15.68
N ALA A 19 20.94 14.32 15.84
CA ALA A 19 22.13 13.74 15.23
C ALA A 19 22.09 13.75 13.69
N VAL A 20 20.87 13.55 13.11
CA VAL A 20 20.67 13.58 11.66
C VAL A 20 20.29 14.97 11.12
N GLY A 21 20.28 16.00 11.98
CA GLY A 21 20.09 17.39 11.57
C GLY A 21 18.65 17.79 11.25
N VAL A 22 17.65 17.05 11.75
CA VAL A 22 16.22 17.44 11.58
C VAL A 22 15.93 18.64 12.49
N PRO A 23 15.50 19.80 11.93
CA PRO A 23 15.15 20.98 12.71
C PRO A 23 13.97 20.70 13.65
N ARG A 24 14.05 21.19 14.89
CA ARG A 24 13.00 21.00 15.90
C ARG A 24 12.88 22.20 16.81
N THR A 25 11.65 22.41 17.30
CA THR A 25 11.33 23.56 18.18
C THR A 25 10.52 23.05 19.38
N GLY A 26 11.07 23.19 20.57
CA GLY A 26 10.40 22.75 21.79
C GLY A 26 10.55 21.25 22.08
N GLU A 27 9.62 20.70 22.84
CA GLU A 27 9.58 19.31 23.28
C GLU A 27 8.84 18.43 22.26
N LEU A 28 9.38 17.22 22.00
CA LEU A 28 8.66 16.22 21.19
C LEU A 28 7.48 15.64 21.95
N ARG A 29 6.38 15.54 21.26
CA ARG A 29 5.14 14.86 21.68
C ARG A 29 4.73 13.86 20.63
N ALA A 30 4.01 12.82 21.01
CA ALA A 30 3.51 11.84 20.05
C ALA A 30 2.16 11.27 20.48
N GLU A 31 1.41 10.80 19.47
CA GLU A 31 0.13 10.11 19.60
C GLU A 31 0.14 8.87 18.69
N LEU A 32 -0.40 7.74 19.17
CA LEU A 32 -0.58 6.56 18.34
C LEU A 32 -1.77 6.79 17.40
N ILE A 33 -1.51 6.81 16.07
CA ILE A 33 -2.56 6.99 15.07
C ILE A 33 -3.15 5.63 14.66
N SER A 34 -2.27 4.63 14.51
CA SER A 34 -2.67 3.27 14.13
C SER A 34 -1.70 2.27 14.73
N GLY A 35 -2.22 1.12 15.17
CA GLY A 35 -1.42 0.07 15.78
C GLY A 35 -2.21 -1.23 15.92
N GLY A 36 -1.50 -2.30 16.27
CA GLY A 36 -2.07 -3.64 16.42
C GLY A 36 -1.18 -4.69 15.78
N ARG A 37 -1.74 -5.51 14.90
CA ARG A 37 -1.01 -6.59 14.18
C ARG A 37 -0.20 -6.09 12.97
N SER A 38 -0.43 -4.84 12.55
CA SER A 38 0.29 -4.12 11.50
C SER A 38 1.38 -3.23 12.10
N ASN A 39 2.04 -2.43 11.26
CA ASN A 39 3.00 -1.44 11.72
C ASN A 39 2.38 -0.48 12.75
N LEU A 40 3.15 -0.10 13.77
CA LEU A 40 2.80 1.00 14.64
C LEU A 40 3.06 2.32 13.92
N THR A 41 2.06 3.19 13.89
CA THR A 41 2.13 4.50 13.25
C THR A 41 1.83 5.58 14.28
N PHE A 42 2.79 6.48 14.50
CA PHE A 42 2.69 7.57 15.45
C PHE A 42 2.65 8.92 14.72
N LEU A 43 1.78 9.82 15.15
CA LEU A 43 1.93 11.24 14.90
C LEU A 43 2.96 11.76 15.91
N VAL A 44 4.08 12.25 15.42
CA VAL A 44 5.13 12.90 16.22
C VAL A 44 5.09 14.39 15.88
N TYR A 45 5.17 15.26 16.90
CA TYR A 45 5.11 16.69 16.66
C TYR A 45 5.86 17.49 17.72
N ASP A 46 6.26 18.69 17.35
CA ASP A 46 6.77 19.72 18.24
C ASP A 46 5.96 21.03 18.06
N ASP A 47 6.49 22.15 18.51
CA ASP A 47 5.79 23.43 18.42
C ASP A 47 5.77 24.03 17.00
N ALA A 48 6.55 23.48 16.06
CA ALA A 48 6.69 24.02 14.70
C ALA A 48 6.32 23.01 13.59
N ALA A 49 6.47 21.70 13.81
CA ALA A 49 6.33 20.70 12.77
C ALA A 49 5.60 19.44 13.24
N LYS A 50 5.10 18.66 12.28
CA LYS A 50 4.45 17.37 12.49
C LYS A 50 5.02 16.34 11.54
N TRP A 51 5.19 15.13 12.04
CA TRP A 51 5.72 13.99 11.30
C TRP A 51 4.91 12.73 11.56
N VAL A 52 5.03 11.75 10.69
CA VAL A 52 4.49 10.41 10.87
C VAL A 52 5.67 9.45 10.99
N LEU A 53 5.77 8.77 12.11
CA LEU A 53 6.76 7.72 12.36
C LEU A 53 6.09 6.35 12.24
N ARG A 54 6.67 5.45 11.44
CA ARG A 54 6.24 4.06 11.31
C ARG A 54 7.36 3.13 11.76
N ARG A 55 6.98 2.06 12.46
CA ARG A 55 7.88 0.97 12.88
C ARG A 55 7.14 -0.36 12.91
N PRO A 56 7.84 -1.49 12.88
CA PRO A 56 7.24 -2.81 13.07
C PRO A 56 6.46 -2.93 14.37
N PRO A 57 5.47 -3.85 14.46
CA PRO A 57 4.75 -4.12 15.70
C PRO A 57 5.69 -4.68 16.78
N LEU A 58 5.27 -4.61 18.05
CA LEU A 58 6.07 -5.07 19.18
C LEU A 58 6.20 -6.60 19.28
N SER A 59 5.34 -7.33 18.59
CA SER A 59 5.31 -8.79 18.55
C SER A 59 4.76 -9.31 17.23
N GLY A 60 5.01 -10.58 16.92
CA GLY A 60 4.47 -11.21 15.72
C GLY A 60 5.20 -10.83 14.43
N LEU A 61 6.49 -10.49 14.50
CA LEU A 61 7.32 -10.17 13.34
C LEU A 61 7.39 -11.36 12.38
N THR A 62 6.93 -11.14 11.15
CA THR A 62 7.18 -12.06 10.04
C THR A 62 8.43 -11.59 9.32
N PRO A 63 9.44 -12.43 9.10
CA PRO A 63 10.63 -12.05 8.34
C PRO A 63 10.22 -11.41 7.00
N SER A 64 10.79 -10.26 6.66
CA SER A 64 10.54 -9.45 5.44
C SER A 64 9.16 -8.77 5.30
N ALA A 65 8.27 -8.82 6.28
CA ALA A 65 6.93 -8.22 6.18
C ALA A 65 6.88 -6.74 6.61
N HIS A 66 7.94 -6.18 7.18
CA HIS A 66 7.94 -4.83 7.75
C HIS A 66 9.28 -4.13 7.51
N ASP A 67 9.69 -4.07 6.23
CA ASP A 67 10.96 -3.45 5.82
C ASP A 67 10.81 -1.92 5.72
N MET A 68 11.08 -1.23 6.83
CA MET A 68 10.97 0.23 6.93
C MET A 68 11.94 0.94 5.99
N GLY A 69 13.15 0.40 5.82
CA GLY A 69 14.15 0.95 4.91
C GLY A 69 13.71 0.88 3.45
N ARG A 70 13.07 -0.21 3.07
CA ARG A 70 12.52 -0.40 1.72
C ARG A 70 11.37 0.58 1.45
N GLU A 71 10.45 0.75 2.37
CA GLU A 71 9.36 1.71 2.26
C GLU A 71 9.89 3.15 2.17
N TYR A 72 10.84 3.51 3.03
CA TYR A 72 11.50 4.82 2.99
C TYR A 72 12.24 5.09 1.68
N ARG A 73 12.90 4.06 1.12
CA ARG A 73 13.63 4.16 -0.13
C ARG A 73 12.72 4.54 -1.30
N VAL A 74 11.55 3.90 -1.43
CA VAL A 74 10.63 4.21 -2.54
C VAL A 74 10.01 5.60 -2.36
N ILE A 75 9.62 5.99 -1.14
CA ILE A 75 9.12 7.34 -0.86
C ILE A 75 10.18 8.40 -1.22
N SER A 76 11.43 8.20 -0.82
CA SER A 76 12.52 9.12 -1.12
C SER A 76 12.81 9.22 -2.61
N ALA A 77 12.77 8.10 -3.33
CA ALA A 77 13.03 8.04 -4.76
C ALA A 77 11.94 8.72 -5.60
N LEU A 78 10.69 8.69 -5.13
CA LEU A 78 9.55 9.32 -5.81
C LEU A 78 9.42 10.81 -5.51
N ALA A 79 10.19 11.34 -4.56
CA ALA A 79 10.17 12.76 -4.23
C ALA A 79 10.50 13.63 -5.45
N GLY A 80 9.65 14.63 -5.73
CA GLY A 80 9.80 15.52 -6.88
C GLY A 80 9.37 14.96 -8.23
N THR A 81 8.83 13.74 -8.27
CA THR A 81 8.16 13.17 -9.46
C THR A 81 6.70 13.62 -9.55
N ALA A 82 5.97 13.15 -10.58
CA ALA A 82 4.53 13.37 -10.71
C ALA A 82 3.72 12.58 -9.66
N VAL A 83 4.29 11.58 -9.01
CA VAL A 83 3.63 10.78 -7.97
C VAL A 83 3.76 11.48 -6.62
N PRO A 84 2.65 11.93 -6.02
CA PRO A 84 2.71 12.59 -4.73
C PRO A 84 3.03 11.57 -3.62
N VAL A 85 4.05 11.86 -2.83
CA VAL A 85 4.45 11.10 -1.64
C VAL A 85 4.70 12.05 -0.48
N PRO A 86 4.56 11.61 0.78
CA PRO A 86 4.96 12.45 1.91
C PRO A 86 6.47 12.74 1.83
N PRO A 87 6.93 13.97 2.14
CA PRO A 87 8.36 14.25 2.19
C PRO A 87 9.09 13.34 3.18
N ALA A 88 10.12 12.66 2.72
CA ALA A 88 10.95 11.77 3.53
C ALA A 88 11.79 12.60 4.52
N VAL A 89 11.85 12.18 5.78
CA VAL A 89 12.60 12.88 6.84
C VAL A 89 13.82 12.09 7.27
N THR A 90 13.61 10.88 7.79
CA THR A 90 14.70 9.98 8.22
C THR A 90 14.22 8.54 8.29
N ALA A 91 15.15 7.60 8.19
CA ALA A 91 14.94 6.21 8.53
C ALA A 91 16.18 5.67 9.27
N SER A 92 16.00 4.63 10.05
CA SER A 92 17.11 3.95 10.73
C SER A 92 16.82 2.45 10.85
N ASP A 93 17.82 1.65 10.47
CA ASP A 93 17.84 0.21 10.72
C ASP A 93 18.58 -0.13 12.03
N ASP A 94 19.15 0.90 12.70
CA ASP A 94 19.79 0.72 14.00
C ASP A 94 18.77 0.57 15.12
N GLU A 95 18.59 -0.67 15.53
CA GLU A 95 17.66 -1.03 16.62
C GLU A 95 18.04 -0.41 17.98
N SER A 96 19.29 0.05 18.14
CA SER A 96 19.69 0.71 19.41
C SER A 96 19.00 2.06 19.63
N VAL A 97 18.42 2.65 18.58
CA VAL A 97 17.73 3.95 18.65
C VAL A 97 16.35 3.79 19.30
N LEU A 98 15.49 2.92 18.74
CA LEU A 98 14.10 2.74 19.17
C LEU A 98 13.72 1.29 19.49
N GLY A 99 14.67 0.37 19.51
CA GLY A 99 14.41 -1.07 19.71
C GLY A 99 13.90 -1.80 18.47
N ALA A 100 13.78 -1.12 17.34
CA ALA A 100 13.41 -1.68 16.03
C ALA A 100 13.73 -0.67 14.91
N PRO A 101 13.86 -1.12 13.65
CA PRO A 101 13.91 -0.22 12.50
C PRO A 101 12.69 0.71 12.47
N PHE A 102 12.87 1.92 11.94
CA PHE A 102 11.78 2.87 11.76
C PHE A 102 12.01 3.77 10.55
N GLN A 103 10.94 4.37 10.07
CA GLN A 103 10.97 5.48 9.12
C GLN A 103 10.12 6.64 9.62
N MET A 104 10.45 7.84 9.17
CA MET A 104 9.70 9.05 9.48
C MET A 104 9.57 9.92 8.23
N VAL A 105 8.35 10.40 8.00
CA VAL A 105 7.99 11.31 6.90
C VAL A 105 7.28 12.53 7.47
N GLU A 106 7.19 13.62 6.71
CA GLU A 106 6.37 14.75 7.10
C GLU A 106 4.88 14.38 7.16
N TYR A 107 4.16 14.99 8.08
CA TYR A 107 2.72 14.87 8.12
C TYR A 107 2.07 15.67 6.99
N VAL A 108 1.29 15.00 6.17
CA VAL A 108 0.51 15.61 5.09
C VAL A 108 -0.94 15.80 5.55
N PRO A 109 -1.48 17.03 5.59
CA PRO A 109 -2.81 17.31 6.14
C PRO A 109 -3.93 17.00 5.14
N GLY A 110 -4.03 15.74 4.70
CA GLY A 110 -5.05 15.23 3.79
C GLY A 110 -6.22 14.54 4.50
N ARG A 111 -7.16 14.06 3.69
CA ARG A 111 -8.29 13.21 4.08
C ARG A 111 -8.01 11.79 3.61
N VAL A 112 -8.14 10.81 4.51
CA VAL A 112 -8.19 9.38 4.15
C VAL A 112 -9.65 9.00 3.91
N VAL A 113 -9.94 8.34 2.79
CA VAL A 113 -11.29 7.88 2.43
C VAL A 113 -11.32 6.36 2.61
N ARG A 114 -11.78 5.88 3.77
CA ARG A 114 -11.79 4.46 4.14
C ARG A 114 -13.14 3.81 4.00
N HIS A 115 -14.18 4.52 4.38
CA HIS A 115 -15.55 4.00 4.45
C HIS A 115 -16.46 4.70 3.45
N THR A 116 -17.62 4.12 3.18
CA THR A 116 -18.61 4.71 2.27
C THR A 116 -19.02 6.12 2.71
N GLU A 117 -19.09 6.38 4.01
CA GLU A 117 -19.44 7.70 4.56
C GLU A 117 -18.37 8.75 4.24
N ASP A 118 -17.07 8.36 4.25
CA ASP A 118 -15.97 9.25 3.85
C ASP A 118 -16.07 9.57 2.35
N LEU A 119 -16.48 8.57 1.55
CA LEU A 119 -16.70 8.75 0.11
C LEU A 119 -17.87 9.69 -0.18
N GLU A 120 -19.00 9.54 0.54
CA GLU A 120 -20.15 10.44 0.46
C GLU A 120 -19.78 11.87 0.85
N ALA A 121 -18.85 12.05 1.79
CA ALA A 121 -18.34 13.35 2.21
C ALA A 121 -17.44 14.04 1.16
N LEU A 122 -17.05 13.38 0.06
CA LEU A 122 -16.39 14.03 -1.09
C LEU A 122 -17.37 14.83 -1.92
N GLY A 123 -18.64 14.44 -1.96
CA GLY A 123 -19.70 15.09 -2.73
C GLY A 123 -20.60 14.11 -3.46
N ASP A 124 -21.14 14.53 -4.59
CA ASP A 124 -22.00 13.70 -5.43
C ASP A 124 -21.21 12.69 -6.28
N ARG A 125 -21.91 11.91 -7.11
CA ARG A 125 -21.28 10.93 -8.01
C ARG A 125 -20.27 11.56 -8.97
N THR A 126 -20.44 12.83 -9.34
CA THR A 126 -19.51 13.55 -10.22
C THR A 126 -18.20 13.79 -9.48
N ALA A 127 -18.27 14.31 -8.25
CA ALA A 127 -17.10 14.55 -7.41
C ALA A 127 -16.34 13.25 -7.12
N ILE A 128 -17.06 12.16 -6.85
CA ILE A 128 -16.44 10.82 -6.66
C ILE A 128 -15.75 10.36 -7.94
N SER A 129 -16.39 10.51 -9.10
CA SER A 129 -15.81 10.14 -10.39
C SER A 129 -14.53 10.95 -10.71
N GLU A 130 -14.53 12.25 -10.44
CA GLU A 130 -13.36 13.13 -10.61
C GLU A 130 -12.21 12.75 -9.66
N THR A 131 -12.53 12.38 -8.42
CA THR A 131 -11.54 11.84 -7.47
C THR A 131 -10.91 10.55 -8.02
N VAL A 132 -11.72 9.65 -8.57
CA VAL A 132 -11.23 8.41 -9.18
C VAL A 132 -10.33 8.70 -10.38
N ASP A 133 -10.67 9.68 -11.22
CA ASP A 133 -9.82 10.08 -12.33
C ASP A 133 -8.46 10.62 -11.87
N ALA A 134 -8.44 11.35 -10.74
CA ALA A 134 -7.19 11.80 -10.12
C ALA A 134 -6.35 10.63 -9.61
N LEU A 135 -6.97 9.65 -8.95
CA LEU A 135 -6.29 8.44 -8.47
C LEU A 135 -5.71 7.63 -9.62
N ILE A 136 -6.47 7.43 -10.69
CA ILE A 136 -6.02 6.67 -11.88
C ILE A 136 -4.86 7.38 -12.56
N ARG A 137 -4.88 8.71 -12.68
CA ARG A 137 -3.74 9.48 -13.22
C ARG A 137 -2.48 9.25 -12.39
N VAL A 138 -2.56 9.34 -11.06
CA VAL A 138 -1.42 9.09 -10.18
C VAL A 138 -0.87 7.68 -10.34
N LEU A 139 -1.73 6.66 -10.49
CA LEU A 139 -1.29 5.29 -10.74
C LEU A 139 -0.61 5.16 -12.12
N ALA A 140 -1.16 5.80 -13.15
CA ALA A 140 -0.56 5.82 -14.49
C ALA A 140 0.80 6.54 -14.50
N ASP A 141 0.90 7.67 -13.77
CA ASP A 141 2.15 8.41 -13.58
C ASP A 141 3.21 7.56 -12.86
N LEU A 142 2.82 6.81 -11.81
CA LEU A 142 3.72 5.86 -11.14
C LEU A 142 4.29 4.84 -12.11
N HIS A 143 3.42 4.25 -12.91
CA HIS A 143 3.80 3.24 -13.88
C HIS A 143 4.62 3.81 -15.05
N ALA A 144 4.56 5.11 -15.31
CA ALA A 144 5.35 5.77 -16.35
C ALA A 144 6.78 6.13 -15.92
N ILE A 145 7.07 6.13 -14.60
CA ILE A 145 8.40 6.43 -14.09
C ILE A 145 9.40 5.35 -14.54
N ASP A 146 10.54 5.78 -15.09
CA ASP A 146 11.69 4.91 -15.30
C ASP A 146 12.36 4.62 -13.94
N PRO A 147 12.36 3.34 -13.47
CA PRO A 147 12.95 2.99 -12.19
C PRO A 147 14.44 3.33 -12.08
N GLU A 148 15.19 3.22 -13.17
CA GLU A 148 16.63 3.55 -13.19
C GLU A 148 16.83 5.06 -12.97
N ALA A 149 16.01 5.89 -13.58
CA ALA A 149 16.13 7.35 -13.48
C ALA A 149 15.90 7.88 -12.06
N VAL A 150 15.14 7.13 -11.22
CA VAL A 150 14.88 7.49 -9.81
C VAL A 150 15.67 6.65 -8.80
N GLY A 151 16.65 5.87 -9.25
CA GLY A 151 17.51 5.05 -8.37
C GLY A 151 16.84 3.81 -7.79
N LEU A 152 15.81 3.29 -8.45
CA LEU A 152 15.07 2.08 -8.06
C LEU A 152 15.30 0.90 -9.03
N GLY A 153 16.31 0.93 -9.89
CA GLY A 153 16.58 -0.13 -10.85
C GLY A 153 16.79 -1.52 -10.24
N ASP A 154 17.31 -1.58 -9.01
CA ASP A 154 17.51 -2.80 -8.22
C ASP A 154 16.43 -3.05 -7.16
N PHE A 155 15.33 -2.26 -7.16
CA PHE A 155 14.26 -2.34 -6.15
C PHE A 155 13.44 -3.63 -6.22
N GLY A 156 13.62 -4.45 -7.23
CA GLY A 156 12.98 -5.74 -7.41
C GLY A 156 13.60 -6.53 -8.56
N LYS A 157 13.00 -7.67 -8.87
CA LYS A 157 13.37 -8.48 -10.02
C LYS A 157 12.23 -8.42 -11.04
N PRO A 158 12.30 -7.54 -12.06
CA PRO A 158 11.18 -7.39 -12.99
C PRO A 158 10.95 -8.65 -13.85
N ALA A 159 12.01 -9.29 -14.35
CA ALA A 159 11.88 -10.46 -15.22
C ALA A 159 11.18 -11.64 -14.51
N GLY A 160 10.17 -12.23 -15.16
CA GLY A 160 9.40 -13.36 -14.60
C GLY A 160 8.54 -12.95 -13.38
N TYR A 161 8.06 -11.71 -13.33
CA TYR A 161 7.25 -11.22 -12.22
C TYR A 161 5.94 -12.01 -12.08
N LEU A 162 5.21 -12.24 -13.17
CA LEU A 162 3.92 -12.92 -13.13
C LEU A 162 4.05 -14.37 -12.64
N GLU A 163 5.04 -15.12 -13.15
CA GLU A 163 5.31 -16.49 -12.70
C GLU A 163 5.65 -16.55 -11.21
N ARG A 164 6.41 -15.55 -10.72
CA ARG A 164 6.72 -15.46 -9.29
C ARG A 164 5.49 -15.12 -8.46
N GLN A 165 4.58 -14.25 -8.94
CA GLN A 165 3.35 -13.96 -8.24
C GLN A 165 2.46 -15.20 -8.13
N VAL A 166 2.24 -15.92 -9.23
CA VAL A 166 1.46 -17.17 -9.23
C VAL A 166 2.05 -18.18 -8.22
N ARG A 167 3.37 -18.41 -8.29
CA ARG A 167 4.05 -19.35 -7.38
C ARG A 167 4.00 -18.89 -5.92
N ARG A 168 4.24 -17.59 -5.64
CA ARG A 168 4.22 -17.01 -4.29
C ARG A 168 2.86 -17.21 -3.64
N TRP A 169 1.79 -16.86 -4.32
CA TRP A 169 0.45 -16.96 -3.76
C TRP A 169 -0.03 -18.40 -3.63
N GLY A 170 0.38 -19.29 -4.55
CA GLY A 170 0.17 -20.74 -4.40
C GLY A 170 0.86 -21.29 -3.15
N SER A 171 2.14 -20.96 -2.95
CA SER A 171 2.88 -21.37 -1.74
C SER A 171 2.26 -20.78 -0.47
N GLN A 172 1.76 -19.55 -0.53
CA GLN A 172 1.10 -18.91 0.61
C GLN A 172 -0.24 -19.60 0.95
N TRP A 173 -1.00 -20.06 -0.05
CA TRP A 173 -2.20 -20.85 0.18
C TRP A 173 -1.92 -22.12 0.98
N GLU A 174 -0.87 -22.86 0.63
CA GLU A 174 -0.47 -24.09 1.35
C GLU A 174 -0.19 -23.84 2.85
N LEU A 175 0.25 -22.63 3.22
CA LEU A 175 0.54 -22.27 4.60
C LEU A 175 -0.70 -21.84 5.40
N VAL A 176 -1.71 -21.27 4.74
CA VAL A 176 -2.83 -20.62 5.44
C VAL A 176 -4.16 -21.37 5.32
N GLN A 177 -4.27 -22.30 4.38
CA GLN A 177 -5.46 -23.13 4.24
C GLN A 177 -5.77 -23.89 5.53
N ARG A 178 -7.03 -24.20 5.75
CA ARG A 178 -7.45 -25.08 6.84
C ARG A 178 -7.65 -26.51 6.33
N GLU A 179 -7.47 -27.46 7.22
CA GLU A 179 -7.81 -28.84 6.93
C GLU A 179 -9.29 -28.97 6.53
N ASN A 180 -9.60 -29.68 5.45
CA ASN A 180 -10.93 -29.85 4.87
C ASN A 180 -11.61 -28.51 4.47
N ASP A 181 -10.85 -27.55 3.97
CA ASP A 181 -11.42 -26.31 3.42
C ASP A 181 -12.29 -26.63 2.21
N PRO A 182 -13.59 -26.26 2.22
CA PRO A 182 -14.51 -26.58 1.11
C PRO A 182 -14.08 -25.90 -0.21
N ASN A 183 -13.25 -24.86 -0.16
CA ASN A 183 -12.78 -24.12 -1.33
C ASN A 183 -11.43 -24.62 -1.85
N ASP A 184 -10.74 -25.52 -1.13
CA ASP A 184 -9.36 -25.92 -1.47
C ASP A 184 -9.24 -26.44 -2.91
N ALA A 185 -10.17 -27.31 -3.34
CA ALA A 185 -10.15 -27.85 -4.69
C ALA A 185 -10.28 -26.77 -5.78
N ASP A 186 -11.11 -25.75 -5.55
CA ASP A 186 -11.32 -24.64 -6.49
C ASP A 186 -10.12 -23.71 -6.52
N VAL A 187 -9.54 -23.40 -5.37
CA VAL A 187 -8.32 -22.57 -5.26
C VAL A 187 -7.15 -23.24 -5.94
N ARG A 188 -6.93 -24.54 -5.73
CA ARG A 188 -5.87 -25.31 -6.40
C ARG A 188 -6.10 -25.39 -7.91
N ARG A 189 -7.33 -25.58 -8.36
CA ARG A 189 -7.67 -25.58 -9.78
C ARG A 189 -7.39 -24.23 -10.42
N LEU A 190 -7.76 -23.12 -9.75
CA LEU A 190 -7.44 -21.78 -10.23
C LEU A 190 -5.91 -21.56 -10.29
N HIS A 191 -5.17 -21.95 -9.25
CA HIS A 191 -3.71 -21.86 -9.23
C HIS A 191 -3.07 -22.62 -10.39
N ALA A 192 -3.50 -23.87 -10.64
CA ALA A 192 -2.98 -24.68 -11.75
C ALA A 192 -3.24 -23.99 -13.11
N ARG A 193 -4.45 -23.49 -13.35
CA ARG A 193 -4.79 -22.76 -14.58
C ARG A 193 -3.98 -21.49 -14.75
N LEU A 194 -3.77 -20.72 -13.68
CA LEU A 194 -2.91 -19.54 -13.71
C LEU A 194 -1.47 -19.91 -14.07
N ALA A 195 -0.94 -21.01 -13.50
CA ALA A 195 0.42 -21.48 -13.78
C ALA A 195 0.63 -21.95 -15.22
N GLU A 196 -0.41 -22.51 -15.84
CA GLU A 196 -0.39 -23.00 -17.24
C GLU A 196 -0.57 -21.87 -18.27
N SER A 197 -1.13 -20.72 -17.87
CA SER A 197 -1.56 -19.67 -18.81
C SER A 197 -0.90 -18.31 -18.54
N VAL A 198 0.27 -18.27 -17.89
CA VAL A 198 1.00 -17.02 -17.64
C VAL A 198 1.32 -16.32 -18.98
N PRO A 199 0.80 -15.11 -19.22
CA PRO A 199 1.09 -14.39 -20.43
C PRO A 199 2.51 -13.78 -20.41
N PRO A 200 3.02 -13.35 -21.57
CA PRO A 200 4.19 -12.47 -21.59
C PRO A 200 3.93 -11.24 -20.73
N GLN A 201 4.92 -10.84 -19.94
CA GLN A 201 4.84 -9.64 -19.13
C GLN A 201 4.69 -8.40 -20.03
N SER A 202 3.77 -7.48 -19.68
CA SER A 202 3.49 -6.30 -20.50
C SER A 202 4.71 -5.38 -20.58
N ARG A 203 5.22 -4.99 -19.42
CA ARG A 203 6.47 -4.22 -19.22
C ARG A 203 6.94 -4.31 -17.77
N SER A 204 8.05 -3.65 -17.46
CA SER A 204 8.51 -3.43 -16.10
C SER A 204 8.22 -2.01 -15.66
N ALA A 205 7.65 -1.85 -14.47
CA ALA A 205 7.38 -0.56 -13.84
C ALA A 205 7.53 -0.66 -12.32
N ILE A 206 7.53 0.47 -11.63
CA ILE A 206 7.31 0.52 -10.19
C ILE A 206 5.83 0.24 -9.96
N VAL A 207 5.51 -0.82 -9.22
CA VAL A 207 4.14 -1.14 -8.83
C VAL A 207 3.94 -0.88 -7.34
N HIS A 208 2.78 -0.40 -6.96
CA HIS A 208 2.41 -0.17 -5.56
C HIS A 208 2.10 -1.49 -4.84
N GLY A 209 1.36 -2.37 -5.50
CA GLY A 209 0.98 -3.68 -4.98
C GLY A 209 -0.25 -3.70 -4.08
N ASP A 210 -0.77 -2.53 -3.67
CA ASP A 210 -2.02 -2.37 -2.90
C ASP A 210 -2.66 -0.99 -3.15
N TYR A 211 -2.74 -0.55 -4.42
CA TYR A 211 -3.23 0.78 -4.76
C TYR A 211 -4.75 0.88 -4.67
N ARG A 212 -5.24 1.76 -3.79
CA ARG A 212 -6.66 2.06 -3.56
C ARG A 212 -6.82 3.37 -2.78
N ILE A 213 -8.03 3.93 -2.78
CA ILE A 213 -8.33 5.25 -2.22
C ILE A 213 -7.93 5.39 -0.73
N ASP A 214 -8.09 4.35 0.07
CA ASP A 214 -7.74 4.38 1.49
C ASP A 214 -6.23 4.33 1.76
N ASN A 215 -5.42 4.05 0.73
CA ASN A 215 -3.96 4.21 0.73
C ASN A 215 -3.52 5.54 0.10
N THR A 216 -4.41 6.53 0.04
CA THR A 216 -4.10 7.88 -0.45
C THR A 216 -4.60 8.98 0.49
N LEU A 217 -4.00 10.15 0.39
CA LEU A 217 -4.48 11.35 1.04
C LEU A 217 -5.07 12.28 -0.02
N ILE A 218 -6.36 12.55 0.09
CA ILE A 218 -7.07 13.52 -0.77
C ILE A 218 -7.07 14.88 -0.08
N ASP A 219 -6.91 15.95 -0.83
CA ASP A 219 -6.99 17.30 -0.32
C ASP A 219 -8.40 17.56 0.27
N ARG A 220 -8.47 18.35 1.34
CA ARG A 220 -9.72 18.59 2.06
C ARG A 220 -10.65 19.53 1.32
N ASP A 221 -10.09 20.42 0.54
CA ASP A 221 -10.79 21.52 -0.17
C ASP A 221 -10.92 21.23 -1.67
N ASP A 222 -10.09 20.35 -2.22
CA ASP A 222 -10.07 19.95 -3.63
C ASP A 222 -10.02 18.42 -3.76
N HIS A 223 -11.17 17.78 -3.93
CA HIS A 223 -11.30 16.33 -4.06
C HIS A 223 -10.61 15.75 -5.31
N THR A 224 -10.20 16.59 -6.26
CA THR A 224 -9.46 16.16 -7.46
C THR A 224 -7.94 16.09 -7.25
N LYS A 225 -7.48 16.45 -6.05
CA LYS A 225 -6.05 16.52 -5.73
C LYS A 225 -5.64 15.43 -4.75
N VAL A 226 -4.81 14.51 -5.22
CA VAL A 226 -4.12 13.52 -4.39
C VAL A 226 -2.87 14.19 -3.81
N LEU A 227 -2.79 14.27 -2.48
CA LEU A 227 -1.67 14.88 -1.76
C LEU A 227 -0.53 13.91 -1.48
N ALA A 228 -0.86 12.61 -1.30
CA ALA A 228 0.13 11.58 -1.07
C ALA A 228 -0.43 10.19 -1.35
N VAL A 229 0.42 9.30 -1.86
CA VAL A 229 0.23 7.85 -1.86
C VAL A 229 0.97 7.27 -0.67
N LEU A 230 0.31 6.39 0.06
CA LEU A 230 0.76 5.79 1.33
C LEU A 230 0.89 4.27 1.19
N ASP A 231 1.54 3.64 2.17
CA ASP A 231 1.60 2.19 2.36
C ASP A 231 2.32 1.44 1.22
N TRP A 232 3.61 1.77 1.06
CA TRP A 232 4.48 1.23 0.03
C TRP A 232 5.10 -0.14 0.37
N GLU A 233 4.65 -0.81 1.43
CA GLU A 233 5.22 -2.09 1.90
C GLU A 233 5.19 -3.23 0.86
N MET A 234 4.20 -3.19 -0.06
CA MET A 234 4.04 -4.17 -1.13
C MET A 234 4.74 -3.78 -2.44
N SER A 235 5.32 -2.57 -2.49
CA SER A 235 5.90 -2.02 -3.71
C SER A 235 7.12 -2.80 -4.19
N THR A 236 7.26 -2.91 -5.51
CA THR A 236 8.39 -3.59 -6.16
C THR A 236 8.47 -3.19 -7.65
N LEU A 237 9.48 -3.72 -8.36
CA LEU A 237 9.45 -3.73 -9.82
C LEU A 237 8.59 -4.89 -10.31
N GLY A 238 7.57 -4.59 -11.11
CA GLY A 238 6.59 -5.57 -11.56
C GLY A 238 5.87 -5.16 -12.84
N ASP A 239 4.81 -5.89 -13.13
CA ASP A 239 3.94 -5.62 -14.28
C ASP A 239 2.82 -4.64 -13.87
N PRO A 240 2.74 -3.45 -14.48
CA PRO A 240 1.76 -2.42 -14.10
C PRO A 240 0.30 -2.86 -14.32
N VAL A 241 0.04 -3.77 -15.28
CA VAL A 241 -1.32 -4.29 -15.49
C VAL A 241 -1.80 -5.09 -14.29
N SER A 242 -0.87 -5.77 -13.58
CA SER A 242 -1.22 -6.49 -12.35
C SER A 242 -1.67 -5.55 -11.21
N ASP A 243 -1.11 -4.36 -11.15
CA ASP A 243 -1.47 -3.34 -10.15
C ASP A 243 -2.86 -2.74 -10.46
N ALA A 244 -3.10 -2.40 -11.72
CA ALA A 244 -4.40 -1.94 -12.19
C ALA A 244 -5.50 -3.00 -11.99
N ALA A 245 -5.21 -4.28 -12.28
CA ALA A 245 -6.15 -5.36 -12.07
C ALA A 245 -6.47 -5.55 -10.58
N LEU A 246 -5.47 -5.45 -9.70
CA LEU A 246 -5.69 -5.54 -8.26
C LEU A 246 -6.57 -4.41 -7.74
N MET A 247 -6.35 -3.18 -8.22
CA MET A 247 -7.22 -2.03 -7.95
C MET A 247 -8.69 -2.35 -8.34
N CYS A 248 -8.91 -2.96 -9.50
CA CYS A 248 -10.25 -3.38 -9.95
C CYS A 248 -10.85 -4.51 -9.10
N VAL A 249 -10.05 -5.49 -8.68
CA VAL A 249 -10.49 -6.61 -7.83
C VAL A 249 -11.07 -6.13 -6.50
N TYR A 250 -10.51 -5.09 -5.91
CA TYR A 250 -11.01 -4.50 -4.66
C TYR A 250 -12.42 -3.88 -4.79
N ARG A 251 -12.93 -3.69 -6.02
CA ARG A 251 -14.33 -3.29 -6.26
C ARG A 251 -15.35 -4.39 -5.94
N HIS A 252 -14.91 -5.64 -5.83
CA HIS A 252 -15.83 -6.74 -5.59
C HIS A 252 -16.48 -6.61 -4.20
N PRO A 253 -17.83 -6.74 -4.08
CA PRO A 253 -18.55 -6.57 -2.80
C PRO A 253 -18.05 -7.47 -1.68
N MET A 254 -17.49 -8.64 -2.00
CA MET A 254 -16.87 -9.54 -1.00
C MET A 254 -15.69 -8.90 -0.27
N PHE A 255 -15.11 -7.83 -0.80
CA PHE A 255 -14.06 -7.09 -0.10
C PHE A 255 -14.56 -6.50 1.24
N ASN A 256 -15.86 -6.20 1.35
CA ASN A 256 -16.49 -5.80 2.61
C ASN A 256 -16.45 -6.87 3.72
N THR A 257 -16.14 -8.12 3.39
CA THR A 257 -15.92 -9.17 4.43
C THR A 257 -14.54 -9.03 5.09
N ILE A 258 -13.59 -8.35 4.43
CA ILE A 258 -12.25 -8.08 4.93
C ILE A 258 -12.21 -6.70 5.59
N HIS A 259 -12.80 -5.71 4.92
CA HIS A 259 -12.89 -4.32 5.37
C HIS A 259 -14.35 -3.88 5.35
N ALA A 260 -15.00 -3.88 6.51
CA ALA A 260 -16.41 -3.51 6.62
C ALA A 260 -16.66 -2.11 6.04
N ASN A 261 -17.68 -2.01 5.16
CA ASN A 261 -18.12 -0.75 4.56
C ASN A 261 -17.00 0.01 3.79
N ALA A 262 -16.11 -0.73 3.12
CA ALA A 262 -14.97 -0.14 2.42
C ALA A 262 -15.43 0.85 1.32
N ALA A 263 -14.85 2.05 1.31
CA ALA A 263 -15.12 3.07 0.29
C ALA A 263 -14.94 2.51 -1.12
N TRP A 264 -13.85 1.77 -1.36
CA TRP A 264 -13.54 1.22 -2.68
C TRP A 264 -14.57 0.18 -3.16
N ALA A 265 -15.23 -0.58 -2.27
CA ALA A 265 -16.28 -1.53 -2.61
C ALA A 265 -17.69 -0.91 -2.66
N SER A 266 -17.82 0.40 -2.41
CA SER A 266 -19.10 1.12 -2.42
C SER A 266 -19.74 1.14 -3.82
N PRO A 267 -21.07 1.02 -3.93
CA PRO A 267 -21.78 1.17 -5.20
C PRO A 267 -21.74 2.59 -5.78
N LEU A 268 -21.19 3.56 -5.04
CA LEU A 268 -20.96 4.92 -5.52
C LEU A 268 -19.74 5.02 -6.43
N MET A 269 -18.80 4.10 -6.31
CA MET A 269 -17.60 4.04 -7.13
C MET A 269 -17.92 3.53 -8.55
N PRO A 270 -17.14 3.91 -9.58
CA PRO A 270 -17.20 3.34 -10.92
C PRO A 270 -17.09 1.81 -10.91
N ASP A 271 -17.64 1.13 -11.89
CA ASP A 271 -17.50 -0.32 -12.02
C ASP A 271 -16.11 -0.75 -12.49
N VAL A 272 -15.87 -2.06 -12.55
CA VAL A 272 -14.57 -2.64 -12.89
C VAL A 272 -14.16 -2.29 -14.32
N ASP A 273 -15.10 -2.34 -15.28
CA ASP A 273 -14.82 -2.10 -16.68
C ASP A 273 -14.52 -0.62 -16.93
N ASP A 274 -15.24 0.29 -16.26
CA ASP A 274 -15.00 1.73 -16.31
C ASP A 274 -13.61 2.09 -15.70
N LEU A 275 -13.25 1.52 -14.54
CA LEU A 275 -11.92 1.71 -13.95
C LEU A 275 -10.80 1.21 -14.87
N ALA A 276 -10.97 0.03 -15.47
CA ALA A 276 -10.01 -0.56 -16.39
C ALA A 276 -9.82 0.33 -17.62
N GLN A 277 -10.92 0.81 -18.22
CA GLN A 277 -10.89 1.69 -19.39
C GLN A 277 -10.23 3.04 -19.09
N ARG A 278 -10.54 3.66 -17.96
CA ARG A 278 -9.89 4.91 -17.51
C ARG A 278 -8.39 4.72 -17.32
N TYR A 279 -7.99 3.62 -16.69
CA TYR A 279 -6.57 3.32 -16.52
C TYR A 279 -5.87 3.09 -17.87
N ALA A 280 -6.43 2.28 -18.77
CA ALA A 280 -5.87 2.06 -20.09
C ALA A 280 -5.68 3.36 -20.87
N THR A 281 -6.67 4.26 -20.77
CA THR A 281 -6.63 5.58 -21.40
C THR A 281 -5.53 6.46 -20.78
N ALA A 282 -5.45 6.54 -19.47
CA ALA A 282 -4.45 7.35 -18.75
C ALA A 282 -3.03 6.82 -18.95
N ALA A 283 -2.84 5.51 -18.93
CA ALA A 283 -1.54 4.85 -19.12
C ALA A 283 -1.10 4.77 -20.60
N GLY A 284 -2.02 4.99 -21.53
CA GLY A 284 -1.73 5.02 -22.97
C GLY A 284 -1.37 3.65 -23.57
N HIS A 285 -1.84 2.56 -23.00
CA HIS A 285 -1.59 1.20 -23.52
C HIS A 285 -2.76 0.24 -23.26
N SER A 286 -2.79 -0.86 -24.03
CA SER A 286 -3.83 -1.90 -23.92
C SER A 286 -3.69 -2.71 -22.62
N LEU A 287 -4.81 -3.34 -22.24
CA LEU A 287 -4.87 -4.30 -21.14
C LEU A 287 -4.93 -5.74 -21.70
N ASP A 288 -3.91 -6.11 -22.49
CA ASP A 288 -3.84 -7.45 -23.06
C ASP A 288 -3.84 -8.52 -21.96
N HIS A 289 -4.53 -9.64 -22.20
CA HIS A 289 -4.70 -10.72 -21.22
C HIS A 289 -5.37 -10.31 -19.91
N TRP A 290 -6.26 -9.32 -19.93
CA TRP A 290 -6.89 -8.71 -18.75
C TRP A 290 -7.51 -9.74 -17.82
N GLU A 291 -8.17 -10.77 -18.35
CA GLU A 291 -8.79 -11.84 -17.57
C GLU A 291 -7.78 -12.61 -16.71
N PHE A 292 -6.55 -12.79 -17.20
CA PHE A 292 -5.47 -13.42 -16.42
C PHE A 292 -5.10 -12.54 -15.23
N TYR A 293 -4.94 -11.24 -15.44
CA TYR A 293 -4.55 -10.32 -14.36
C TYR A 293 -5.65 -10.18 -13.31
N LEU A 294 -6.92 -10.12 -13.73
CA LEU A 294 -8.05 -10.16 -12.79
C LEU A 294 -8.08 -11.47 -11.99
N ALA A 295 -7.93 -12.61 -12.67
CA ALA A 295 -7.93 -13.92 -12.00
C ALA A 295 -6.77 -14.04 -10.99
N LEU A 296 -5.58 -13.55 -11.34
CA LEU A 296 -4.42 -13.48 -10.43
C LEU A 296 -4.69 -12.54 -9.24
N GLY A 297 -5.32 -11.40 -9.47
CA GLY A 297 -5.74 -10.46 -8.44
C GLY A 297 -6.75 -11.08 -7.46
N TYR A 298 -7.79 -11.74 -7.97
CA TYR A 298 -8.76 -12.47 -7.13
C TYR A 298 -8.10 -13.59 -6.34
N PHE A 299 -7.20 -14.36 -6.97
CA PHE A 299 -6.43 -15.39 -6.29
C PHE A 299 -5.59 -14.81 -5.14
N LYS A 300 -4.87 -13.72 -5.38
CA LYS A 300 -4.10 -13.01 -4.35
C LYS A 300 -4.99 -12.59 -3.18
N VAL A 301 -6.12 -11.93 -3.44
CA VAL A 301 -7.02 -11.43 -2.39
C VAL A 301 -7.64 -12.58 -1.60
N ALA A 302 -8.02 -13.69 -2.26
CA ALA A 302 -8.54 -14.89 -1.58
C ALA A 302 -7.50 -15.48 -0.61
N VAL A 303 -6.23 -15.58 -1.03
CA VAL A 303 -5.14 -16.08 -0.18
C VAL A 303 -4.86 -15.12 0.99
N ILE A 304 -4.91 -13.81 0.77
CA ILE A 304 -4.77 -12.81 1.84
C ILE A 304 -5.91 -12.95 2.86
N ALA A 305 -7.16 -13.09 2.41
CA ALA A 305 -8.32 -13.29 3.27
C ALA A 305 -8.19 -14.58 4.11
N ALA A 306 -7.75 -15.68 3.51
CA ALA A 306 -7.45 -16.93 4.22
C ALA A 306 -6.34 -16.74 5.26
N GLY A 307 -5.31 -15.96 4.95
CA GLY A 307 -4.24 -15.61 5.88
C GLY A 307 -4.72 -14.79 7.07
N ILE A 308 -5.64 -13.85 6.87
CA ILE A 308 -6.28 -13.09 7.95
C ILE A 308 -7.09 -14.05 8.85
N ALA A 309 -7.91 -14.91 8.24
CA ALA A 309 -8.69 -15.91 8.98
C ALA A 309 -7.80 -16.92 9.72
N TYR A 310 -6.68 -17.33 9.13
CA TYR A 310 -5.69 -18.20 9.78
C TYR A 310 -5.14 -17.54 11.04
N ARG A 311 -4.62 -16.31 10.96
CA ARG A 311 -4.09 -15.57 12.12
C ARG A 311 -5.13 -15.35 13.23
N ALA A 312 -6.40 -15.15 12.86
CA ALA A 312 -7.48 -15.03 13.85
C ALA A 312 -7.76 -16.36 14.61
N ARG A 313 -7.43 -17.52 14.00
CA ARG A 313 -7.61 -18.84 14.64
C ARG A 313 -6.43 -19.26 15.52
N VAL A 314 -5.20 -18.87 15.14
CA VAL A 314 -4.00 -19.33 15.87
C VAL A 314 -3.50 -18.35 16.92
N GLY A 315 -4.17 -17.21 17.10
CA GLY A 315 -3.86 -16.18 18.11
C GLY A 315 -3.22 -14.97 17.55
#